data_e5ec01e5427cd2e83397ca70d317a02d
#
_entry.id   e5ec01e5427cd2e83397ca70d317a02d
#
_cell.length_a   1.000
_cell.length_b   1.000
_cell.length_c   1.000
_cell.angle_alpha   90.00
_cell.angle_beta   90.00
_cell.angle_gamma   90.00
#
_symmetry.space_group_name_H-M   'P 1'
#
loop_
_entity.id
_entity.type
_entity.pdbx_description
1 polymer ?
#
loop_
_entity_poly.entity_id
_entity_poly.type
_entity_poly.pdbx_seq_one_letter_code
_entity_poly.pdbx_strand_id
1 'polypeptide(L)'
;MFKSWFVDNSNPNLEETSLSEVASFVGGYSYTGEELTDCSNIAMATIKNFGRNGGFKADGFKGINPSAKLKECHYANLFDILVAHTDLTQNADVIGNAELLLTCGKYDSIIFSMDLVKVLPKETFPYRFLLAAMLRNKLFKGHSLGYVNGTTVLHLSKKALPDFEIRKPSDSESKMMDEVLASYYKRMAELLQENDRLISLRDTLLPKLMSGELKINDLNS
;
A
#
# COMPACT_ATOMS: atom_id res chain seq x y z
N MET A 1 -2.57 22.15 -9.03
CA MET A 1 -3.73 21.26 -9.26
C MET A 1 -3.98 20.34 -8.06
N PHE A 2 -3.09 19.47 -7.62
CA PHE A 2 -3.32 18.56 -6.46
C PHE A 2 -3.58 19.31 -5.14
N LYS A 3 -2.85 20.39 -4.84
CA LYS A 3 -3.01 21.20 -3.63
C LYS A 3 -4.35 21.92 -3.55
N SER A 4 -4.86 22.42 -4.65
CA SER A 4 -6.14 23.16 -4.69
C SER A 4 -7.36 22.24 -4.54
N TRP A 5 -7.25 20.95 -4.90
CA TRP A 5 -8.36 20.01 -4.85
C TRP A 5 -8.51 19.32 -3.49
N PHE A 6 -7.42 19.11 -2.76
CA PHE A 6 -7.42 18.33 -1.52
C PHE A 6 -7.04 19.11 -0.27
N VAL A 7 -6.49 20.31 -0.41
CA VAL A 7 -5.99 21.12 0.71
C VAL A 7 -6.77 22.43 0.84
N ASP A 8 -7.13 23.05 -0.27
CA ASP A 8 -7.90 24.29 -0.23
C ASP A 8 -9.40 23.96 -0.31
N ASN A 9 -10.06 24.02 0.84
CA ASN A 9 -11.51 23.83 1.04
C ASN A 9 -12.41 24.81 0.25
N SER A 10 -11.92 25.43 -0.80
CA SER A 10 -12.55 26.56 -1.48
C SER A 10 -13.44 26.18 -2.66
N ASN A 11 -13.54 24.90 -3.02
CA ASN A 11 -14.45 24.49 -4.10
C ASN A 11 -15.84 24.13 -3.54
N PRO A 12 -16.87 24.97 -3.75
CA PRO A 12 -18.21 24.75 -3.22
C PRO A 12 -18.97 23.58 -3.87
N ASN A 13 -18.41 22.99 -4.94
CA ASN A 13 -19.08 21.95 -5.73
C ASN A 13 -18.69 20.52 -5.31
N LEU A 14 -17.96 20.36 -4.21
CA LEU A 14 -17.59 19.03 -3.70
C LEU A 14 -18.72 18.46 -2.82
N GLU A 15 -19.12 17.24 -3.11
CA GLU A 15 -20.08 16.50 -2.29
C GLU A 15 -19.38 15.87 -1.08
N GLU A 16 -19.84 16.17 0.12
CA GLU A 16 -19.36 15.51 1.35
C GLU A 16 -20.04 14.15 1.51
N THR A 17 -19.25 13.12 1.72
CA THR A 17 -19.74 11.75 1.92
C THR A 17 -18.80 10.99 2.86
N SER A 18 -19.31 10.00 3.57
CA SER A 18 -18.46 9.16 4.41
C SER A 18 -17.66 8.16 3.56
N LEU A 19 -16.46 7.79 4.04
CA LEU A 19 -15.66 6.78 3.36
C LEU A 19 -16.39 5.43 3.27
N SER A 20 -17.28 5.14 4.22
CA SER A 20 -18.11 3.93 4.23
C SER A 20 -19.11 3.85 3.08
N GLU A 21 -19.51 4.98 2.50
CA GLU A 21 -20.42 5.00 1.35
C GLU A 21 -19.72 4.67 0.03
N VAL A 22 -18.43 4.99 -0.07
CA VAL A 22 -17.63 4.83 -1.30
C VAL A 22 -16.65 3.66 -1.27
N ALA A 23 -16.39 3.08 -0.10
CA ALA A 23 -15.45 1.97 0.05
C ALA A 23 -15.93 0.91 1.05
N SER A 24 -15.38 -0.28 0.93
CA SER A 24 -15.49 -1.37 1.89
C SER A 24 -14.12 -1.71 2.48
N PHE A 25 -14.11 -2.31 3.67
CA PHE A 25 -12.91 -2.53 4.47
C PHE A 25 -12.73 -4.00 4.78
N VAL A 26 -11.55 -4.54 4.51
CA VAL A 26 -11.21 -5.93 4.77
C VAL A 26 -10.01 -5.98 5.70
N GLY A 27 -10.14 -6.67 6.84
CA GLY A 27 -9.05 -6.91 7.76
C GLY A 27 -8.09 -7.97 7.22
N GLY A 28 -6.81 -7.87 7.61
CA GLY A 28 -5.79 -8.79 7.12
C GLY A 28 -5.70 -10.10 7.90
N TYR A 29 -4.77 -10.92 7.46
CA TYR A 29 -4.51 -12.27 7.97
C TYR A 29 -3.86 -12.23 9.35
N SER A 30 -4.43 -12.96 10.31
CA SER A 30 -3.85 -13.17 11.64
C SER A 30 -2.91 -14.36 11.60
N TYR A 31 -1.62 -14.10 11.72
CA TYR A 31 -0.55 -15.09 11.61
C TYR A 31 0.13 -15.35 12.95
N THR A 32 0.86 -16.46 13.04
CA THR A 32 1.78 -16.78 14.14
C THR A 32 3.24 -16.65 13.66
N GLY A 33 4.17 -16.50 14.61
CA GLY A 33 5.59 -16.40 14.27
C GLY A 33 6.14 -17.66 13.58
N GLU A 34 5.53 -18.81 13.82
CA GLU A 34 5.92 -20.11 13.23
C GLU A 34 5.60 -20.20 11.73
N GLU A 35 4.64 -19.40 11.24
CA GLU A 35 4.29 -19.35 9.82
C GLU A 35 5.28 -18.52 8.99
N LEU A 36 6.13 -17.72 9.64
CA LEU A 36 7.13 -16.89 8.95
C LEU A 36 8.31 -17.74 8.48
N THR A 37 8.74 -17.54 7.23
CA THR A 37 9.84 -18.27 6.61
C THR A 37 10.47 -17.47 5.49
N ASP A 38 11.77 -17.67 5.26
CA ASP A 38 12.47 -17.04 4.13
C ASP A 38 12.34 -17.84 2.82
N CYS A 39 11.82 -19.08 2.91
CA CYS A 39 11.69 -20.03 1.81
C CYS A 39 10.23 -20.18 1.38
N SER A 40 9.57 -19.11 0.96
CA SER A 40 8.19 -19.16 0.47
C SER A 40 8.04 -18.28 -0.78
N ASN A 41 7.14 -18.70 -1.66
CA ASN A 41 6.70 -17.90 -2.81
C ASN A 41 5.57 -16.92 -2.43
N ILE A 42 5.05 -17.03 -1.20
CA ILE A 42 4.03 -16.11 -0.67
C ILE A 42 4.72 -15.18 0.31
N ALA A 43 4.43 -13.90 0.20
CA ALA A 43 4.86 -12.94 1.20
C ALA A 43 3.69 -12.21 1.84
N MET A 44 3.97 -11.66 3.01
CA MET A 44 3.02 -10.88 3.77
C MET A 44 3.45 -9.41 3.80
N ALA A 45 2.56 -8.54 3.36
CA ALA A 45 2.66 -7.11 3.59
C ALA A 45 2.32 -6.79 5.06
N THR A 46 3.13 -5.95 5.67
CA THR A 46 3.01 -5.55 7.08
C THR A 46 3.20 -4.04 7.20
N ILE A 47 3.10 -3.49 8.40
CA ILE A 47 3.43 -2.08 8.64
C ILE A 47 4.85 -1.69 8.23
N LYS A 48 5.77 -2.66 8.08
CA LYS A 48 7.13 -2.42 7.57
C LYS A 48 7.17 -1.96 6.11
N ASN A 49 6.11 -2.27 5.35
CA ASN A 49 5.96 -1.80 3.97
C ASN A 49 5.53 -0.32 3.88
N PHE A 50 5.36 0.36 5.01
CA PHE A 50 4.96 1.75 5.06
C PHE A 50 6.13 2.63 5.53
N GLY A 51 6.42 3.67 4.76
CA GLY A 51 7.34 4.71 5.17
C GLY A 51 6.74 5.58 6.29
N ARG A 52 7.57 6.03 7.26
CA ARG A 52 7.13 6.93 8.33
C ARG A 52 6.56 8.26 7.77
N ASN A 53 7.18 8.75 6.71
CA ASN A 53 6.74 9.96 6.00
C ASN A 53 5.87 9.65 4.78
N GLY A 54 5.25 8.46 4.73
CA GLY A 54 4.56 7.92 3.58
C GLY A 54 5.51 7.22 2.60
N GLY A 55 4.92 6.57 1.60
CA GLY A 55 5.61 5.80 0.58
C GLY A 55 5.64 4.31 0.87
N PHE A 56 5.46 3.54 -0.19
CA PHE A 56 5.51 2.08 -0.14
C PHE A 56 6.96 1.59 -0.15
N LYS A 57 7.26 0.60 0.70
CA LYS A 57 8.57 -0.04 0.82
C LYS A 57 8.48 -1.52 0.44
N ALA A 58 9.10 -1.91 -0.67
CA ALA A 58 9.12 -3.29 -1.13
C ALA A 58 9.95 -4.23 -0.23
N ASP A 59 10.98 -3.70 0.45
CA ASP A 59 11.86 -4.43 1.36
C ASP A 59 11.19 -4.83 2.70
N GLY A 60 9.98 -4.35 2.94
CA GLY A 60 9.19 -4.67 4.14
C GLY A 60 8.49 -6.02 4.12
N PHE A 61 8.43 -6.70 2.99
CA PHE A 61 7.76 -8.00 2.87
C PHE A 61 8.42 -9.09 3.73
N LYS A 62 7.58 -9.99 4.25
CA LYS A 62 8.02 -11.18 4.96
C LYS A 62 7.48 -12.43 4.28
N GLY A 63 8.37 -13.39 3.96
CA GLY A 63 7.94 -14.69 3.48
C GLY A 63 7.09 -15.41 4.53
N ILE A 64 6.06 -16.14 4.09
CA ILE A 64 5.13 -16.82 4.98
C ILE A 64 4.58 -18.10 4.33
N ASN A 65 4.42 -19.15 5.14
CA ASN A 65 3.64 -20.34 4.81
C ASN A 65 2.33 -20.28 5.62
N PRO A 66 1.27 -19.70 5.06
CA PRO A 66 0.05 -19.49 5.83
C PRO A 66 -0.68 -20.79 6.12
N SER A 67 -1.34 -20.87 7.27
CA SER A 67 -2.16 -22.02 7.65
C SER A 67 -3.50 -22.06 6.89
N ALA A 68 -4.30 -23.10 7.13
CA ALA A 68 -5.64 -23.26 6.57
C ALA A 68 -6.64 -22.12 6.91
N LYS A 69 -6.24 -21.20 7.79
CA LYS A 69 -7.05 -19.99 8.13
C LYS A 69 -7.00 -18.92 7.04
N LEU A 70 -6.08 -19.04 6.07
CA LEU A 70 -5.98 -18.11 4.94
C LEU A 70 -7.26 -18.14 4.12
N LYS A 71 -7.78 -16.97 3.79
CA LYS A 71 -8.97 -16.78 2.95
C LYS A 71 -8.61 -15.96 1.73
N GLU A 72 -9.38 -16.08 0.67
CA GLU A 72 -9.22 -15.30 -0.56
C GLU A 72 -9.17 -13.79 -0.30
N CYS A 73 -9.98 -13.30 0.63
CA CYS A 73 -10.01 -11.87 0.96
C CYS A 73 -8.69 -11.33 1.57
N HIS A 74 -7.81 -12.20 2.08
CA HIS A 74 -6.52 -11.80 2.66
C HIS A 74 -5.42 -11.59 1.60
N TYR A 75 -5.65 -11.99 0.34
CA TYR A 75 -4.71 -11.67 -0.73
C TYR A 75 -4.80 -10.20 -1.10
N ALA A 76 -3.66 -9.63 -1.44
CA ALA A 76 -3.55 -8.27 -1.96
C ALA A 76 -2.98 -8.30 -3.37
N ASN A 77 -3.64 -7.61 -4.29
CA ASN A 77 -3.25 -7.48 -5.68
C ASN A 77 -2.57 -6.13 -5.92
N LEU A 78 -1.84 -6.02 -7.03
CA LEU A 78 -1.28 -4.73 -7.45
C LEU A 78 -2.37 -3.65 -7.47
N PHE A 79 -2.03 -2.50 -6.91
CA PHE A 79 -2.90 -1.34 -6.74
C PHE A 79 -4.04 -1.51 -5.73
N ASP A 80 -4.04 -2.56 -4.91
CA ASP A 80 -4.90 -2.57 -3.73
C ASP A 80 -4.42 -1.50 -2.74
N ILE A 81 -5.38 -0.81 -2.14
CA ILE A 81 -5.11 0.22 -1.13
C ILE A 81 -5.01 -0.48 0.23
N LEU A 82 -3.87 -0.34 0.88
CA LEU A 82 -3.64 -0.84 2.23
C LEU A 82 -3.47 0.34 3.19
N VAL A 83 -4.09 0.25 4.36
CA VAL A 83 -4.00 1.26 5.43
C VAL A 83 -3.38 0.62 6.66
N ALA A 84 -2.36 1.24 7.22
CA ALA A 84 -1.74 0.79 8.45
C ALA A 84 -2.69 1.00 9.64
N HIS A 85 -3.05 -0.11 10.30
CA HIS A 85 -4.02 -0.16 11.39
C HIS A 85 -3.36 -0.25 12.76
N THR A 86 -2.07 -0.57 12.82
CA THR A 86 -1.27 -0.62 14.04
C THR A 86 0.02 0.16 13.90
N ASP A 87 0.61 0.54 15.03
CA ASP A 87 1.95 1.10 15.12
C ASP A 87 2.64 0.59 16.39
N LEU A 88 3.92 0.27 16.27
CA LEU A 88 4.77 -0.15 17.37
C LEU A 88 5.51 1.04 18.02
N THR A 89 5.37 2.23 17.44
CA THR A 89 6.00 3.46 17.94
C THR A 89 4.98 4.36 18.61
N GLN A 90 5.36 4.98 19.72
CA GLN A 90 4.49 5.91 20.44
C GLN A 90 4.20 7.19 19.64
N ASN A 91 5.01 7.47 18.63
CA ASN A 91 4.85 8.65 17.77
C ASN A 91 3.72 8.48 16.74
N ALA A 92 3.13 7.28 16.62
CA ALA A 92 2.11 6.99 15.61
C ALA A 92 2.56 7.32 14.17
N ASP A 93 3.83 7.04 13.85
CA ASP A 93 4.45 7.46 12.58
C ASP A 93 3.77 6.81 11.38
N VAL A 94 3.38 5.53 11.52
CA VAL A 94 2.87 4.70 10.41
C VAL A 94 1.34 4.54 10.45
N ILE A 95 0.73 4.48 11.64
CA ILE A 95 -0.72 4.25 11.79
C ILE A 95 -1.53 5.29 11.00
N GLY A 96 -2.52 4.83 10.25
CA GLY A 96 -3.32 5.68 9.36
C GLY A 96 -2.60 6.10 8.06
N ASN A 97 -1.38 5.66 7.80
CA ASN A 97 -0.79 5.82 6.47
C ASN A 97 -1.49 4.87 5.50
N ALA A 98 -1.82 5.38 4.31
CA ALA A 98 -2.44 4.62 3.23
C ALA A 98 -1.47 4.51 2.05
N GLU A 99 -1.26 3.30 1.53
CA GLU A 99 -0.38 3.07 0.39
C GLU A 99 -1.01 2.09 -0.60
N LEU A 100 -0.68 2.25 -1.87
CA LEU A 100 -0.97 1.26 -2.90
C LEU A 100 0.10 0.17 -2.89
N LEU A 101 -0.31 -1.08 -3.03
CA LEU A 101 0.61 -2.17 -3.32
C LEU A 101 1.17 -1.98 -4.74
N LEU A 102 2.45 -1.62 -4.86
CA LEU A 102 3.05 -1.27 -6.15
C LEU A 102 3.93 -2.37 -6.75
N THR A 103 4.31 -3.36 -5.98
CA THR A 103 5.10 -4.52 -6.45
C THR A 103 4.85 -5.72 -5.55
N CYS A 104 5.03 -6.91 -6.08
CA CYS A 104 5.09 -8.15 -5.29
C CYS A 104 6.56 -8.53 -4.97
N GLY A 105 7.54 -7.72 -5.39
CA GLY A 105 8.95 -8.06 -5.26
C GLY A 105 9.27 -9.38 -5.95
N LYS A 106 9.96 -10.27 -5.26
CA LYS A 106 10.34 -11.62 -5.74
C LYS A 106 9.26 -12.70 -5.52
N TYR A 107 8.09 -12.34 -5.02
CA TYR A 107 7.06 -13.30 -4.60
C TYR A 107 5.95 -13.44 -5.63
N ASP A 108 5.36 -14.63 -5.71
CA ASP A 108 4.27 -14.94 -6.65
C ASP A 108 2.94 -14.32 -6.19
N SER A 109 2.74 -14.21 -4.88
CA SER A 109 1.54 -13.63 -4.31
C SER A 109 1.80 -12.92 -2.98
N ILE A 110 0.97 -11.92 -2.70
CA ILE A 110 1.04 -11.14 -1.46
C ILE A 110 -0.25 -11.33 -0.69
N ILE A 111 -0.12 -11.64 0.60
CA ILE A 111 -1.19 -11.48 1.58
C ILE A 111 -0.88 -10.27 2.45
N PHE A 112 -1.83 -9.77 3.23
CA PHE A 112 -1.58 -8.67 4.14
C PHE A 112 -1.94 -9.03 5.57
N SER A 113 -1.12 -8.56 6.53
CA SER A 113 -1.25 -8.90 7.95
C SER A 113 -2.45 -8.21 8.59
N MET A 114 -2.88 -8.72 9.74
CA MET A 114 -3.93 -8.13 10.57
C MET A 114 -3.61 -6.68 11.05
N ASP A 115 -2.36 -6.25 10.88
CA ASP A 115 -1.93 -4.88 11.18
C ASP A 115 -2.33 -3.89 10.08
N LEU A 116 -2.90 -4.38 8.99
CA LEU A 116 -3.33 -3.61 7.83
C LEU A 116 -4.82 -3.84 7.57
N VAL A 117 -5.43 -2.84 6.94
CA VAL A 117 -6.79 -2.92 6.40
C VAL A 117 -6.73 -2.64 4.90
N LYS A 118 -7.33 -3.51 4.10
CA LYS A 118 -7.50 -3.30 2.66
C LYS A 118 -8.77 -2.49 2.42
N VAL A 119 -8.64 -1.40 1.66
CA VAL A 119 -9.75 -0.52 1.27
C VAL A 119 -10.11 -0.81 -0.18
N LEU A 120 -11.34 -1.24 -0.39
CA LEU A 120 -11.87 -1.60 -1.71
C LEU A 120 -12.89 -0.56 -2.16
N PRO A 121 -12.65 0.15 -3.27
CA PRO A 121 -13.64 1.06 -3.86
C PRO A 121 -14.93 0.33 -4.18
N LYS A 122 -16.07 0.96 -3.92
CA LYS A 122 -17.39 0.45 -4.32
C LYS A 122 -17.74 0.87 -5.75
N GLU A 123 -18.74 0.24 -6.34
CA GLU A 123 -19.26 0.61 -7.66
C GLU A 123 -19.76 2.05 -7.73
N THR A 124 -20.23 2.60 -6.60
CA THR A 124 -20.64 4.00 -6.46
C THR A 124 -19.50 5.00 -6.59
N PHE A 125 -18.23 4.55 -6.41
CA PHE A 125 -17.03 5.35 -6.54
C PHE A 125 -15.86 4.48 -6.99
N PRO A 126 -15.79 4.04 -8.25
CA PRO A 126 -14.82 3.05 -8.74
C PRO A 126 -13.41 3.64 -8.98
N TYR A 127 -13.14 4.82 -8.45
CA TYR A 127 -11.92 5.61 -8.68
C TYR A 127 -10.84 5.25 -7.66
N ARG A 128 -10.16 4.12 -7.89
CA ARG A 128 -9.17 3.53 -6.96
C ARG A 128 -7.98 4.44 -6.70
N PHE A 129 -7.40 4.99 -7.74
CA PHE A 129 -6.19 5.82 -7.62
C PHE A 129 -6.50 7.18 -6.99
N LEU A 130 -7.66 7.72 -7.29
CA LEU A 130 -8.16 8.94 -6.64
C LEU A 130 -8.43 8.68 -5.16
N LEU A 131 -9.10 7.57 -4.81
CA LEU A 131 -9.35 7.18 -3.44
C LEU A 131 -8.04 6.99 -2.64
N ALA A 132 -7.05 6.32 -3.24
CA ALA A 132 -5.73 6.17 -2.63
C ALA A 132 -5.07 7.54 -2.35
N ALA A 133 -5.17 8.47 -3.30
CA ALA A 133 -4.64 9.83 -3.13
C ALA A 133 -5.37 10.61 -2.01
N MET A 134 -6.70 10.45 -1.90
CA MET A 134 -7.48 11.03 -0.81
C MET A 134 -7.04 10.49 0.56
N LEU A 135 -6.81 9.18 0.67
CA LEU A 135 -6.38 8.55 1.93
C LEU A 135 -4.90 8.82 2.27
N ARG A 136 -4.07 9.19 1.31
CA ARG A 136 -2.68 9.62 1.56
C ARG A 136 -2.56 11.06 2.02
N ASN A 137 -3.66 11.78 2.13
CA ASN A 137 -3.68 13.17 2.57
C ASN A 137 -3.46 13.28 4.09
N LYS A 138 -2.87 14.40 4.50
CA LYS A 138 -2.68 14.78 5.91
C LYS A 138 -4.01 14.85 6.68
N LEU A 139 -5.12 15.14 6.01
CA LEU A 139 -6.46 15.17 6.62
C LEU A 139 -6.86 13.78 7.13
N PHE A 140 -6.71 12.73 6.32
CA PHE A 140 -6.97 11.36 6.75
C PHE A 140 -6.03 10.91 7.87
N LYS A 141 -4.75 11.25 7.77
CA LYS A 141 -3.78 10.99 8.85
C LYS A 141 -4.20 11.68 10.15
N GLY A 142 -4.55 12.96 10.10
CA GLY A 142 -5.01 13.73 11.27
C GLY A 142 -6.28 13.15 11.86
N HIS A 143 -7.27 12.81 11.05
CA HIS A 143 -8.49 12.12 11.47
C HIS A 143 -8.16 10.78 12.16
N SER A 144 -7.32 9.96 11.54
CA SER A 144 -6.92 8.65 12.07
C SER A 144 -6.28 8.78 13.46
N LEU A 145 -5.45 9.79 13.68
CA LEU A 145 -4.81 10.01 14.98
C LEU A 145 -5.83 10.26 16.11
N GLY A 146 -6.99 10.83 15.80
CA GLY A 146 -8.10 10.98 16.78
C GLY A 146 -8.77 9.67 17.18
N TYR A 147 -8.53 8.58 16.46
CA TYR A 147 -9.10 7.25 16.69
C TYR A 147 -8.08 6.22 17.20
N VAL A 148 -6.89 6.66 17.57
CA VAL A 148 -5.81 5.77 18.05
C VAL A 148 -6.05 5.42 19.52
N ASN A 149 -5.90 4.14 19.85
CA ASN A 149 -5.96 3.59 21.20
C ASN A 149 -4.74 2.70 21.47
N GLY A 150 -4.42 2.51 22.75
CA GLY A 150 -3.32 1.67 23.19
C GLY A 150 -2.16 2.47 23.80
N THR A 151 -1.35 1.78 24.62
CA THR A 151 -0.22 2.38 25.33
C THR A 151 1.13 1.83 24.88
N THR A 152 1.22 0.58 24.51
CA THR A 152 2.46 -0.07 24.05
C THR A 152 2.43 -0.32 22.54
N VAL A 153 1.35 -0.87 22.06
CA VAL A 153 1.04 -1.01 20.63
C VAL A 153 -0.17 -0.14 20.37
N LEU A 154 -0.03 0.77 19.44
CA LEU A 154 -1.12 1.64 19.03
C LEU A 154 -2.01 0.92 18.02
N HIS A 155 -3.32 1.00 18.22
CA HIS A 155 -4.31 0.42 17.33
C HIS A 155 -5.29 1.50 16.86
N LEU A 156 -5.61 1.46 15.59
CA LEU A 156 -6.65 2.30 15.02
C LEU A 156 -8.02 1.70 15.33
N SER A 157 -8.96 2.50 15.80
CA SER A 157 -10.34 2.05 15.98
C SER A 157 -10.95 1.64 14.64
N LYS A 158 -11.77 0.58 14.63
CA LYS A 158 -12.51 0.13 13.43
C LYS A 158 -13.45 1.19 12.86
N LYS A 159 -13.78 2.22 13.64
CA LYS A 159 -14.61 3.34 13.22
C LYS A 159 -13.84 4.40 12.44
N ALA A 160 -12.51 4.43 12.56
CA ALA A 160 -11.69 5.48 11.96
C ALA A 160 -11.87 5.59 10.44
N LEU A 161 -11.90 4.46 9.72
CA LEU A 161 -12.09 4.48 8.28
C LEU A 161 -13.53 4.80 7.89
N PRO A 162 -14.57 4.12 8.44
CA PRO A 162 -15.97 4.42 8.12
C PRO A 162 -16.36 5.87 8.37
N ASP A 163 -15.90 6.44 9.47
CA ASP A 163 -16.29 7.78 9.95
C ASP A 163 -15.52 8.92 9.24
N PHE A 164 -14.52 8.59 8.41
CA PHE A 164 -13.79 9.61 7.66
C PHE A 164 -14.67 10.23 6.59
N GLU A 165 -14.82 11.54 6.63
CA GLU A 165 -15.53 12.31 5.62
C GLU A 165 -14.60 12.70 4.48
N ILE A 166 -14.99 12.36 3.28
CA ILE A 166 -14.31 12.75 2.05
C ILE A 166 -15.14 13.75 1.26
N ARG A 167 -14.46 14.59 0.50
CA ARG A 167 -15.10 15.49 -0.45
C ARG A 167 -14.85 14.96 -1.85
N LYS A 168 -15.88 14.40 -2.45
CA LYS A 168 -15.77 13.82 -3.79
C LYS A 168 -16.06 14.87 -4.86
N PRO A 169 -15.23 14.98 -5.90
CA PRO A 169 -15.53 15.77 -7.08
C PRO A 169 -16.71 15.16 -7.86
N SER A 170 -17.20 15.88 -8.87
CA SER A 170 -18.15 15.32 -9.83
C SER A 170 -17.59 14.03 -10.47
N ASP A 171 -18.47 13.19 -10.98
CA ASP A 171 -18.08 11.92 -11.59
C ASP A 171 -17.10 12.11 -12.77
N SER A 172 -17.32 13.10 -13.61
CA SER A 172 -16.43 13.44 -14.74
C SER A 172 -15.03 13.87 -14.29
N GLU A 173 -14.96 14.69 -13.24
CA GLU A 173 -13.69 15.14 -12.66
C GLU A 173 -12.98 13.98 -11.94
N SER A 174 -13.71 13.18 -11.20
CA SER A 174 -13.18 11.99 -10.51
C SER A 174 -12.55 11.01 -11.49
N LYS A 175 -13.22 10.75 -12.62
CA LYS A 175 -12.69 9.90 -13.69
C LYS A 175 -11.40 10.46 -14.28
N MET A 176 -11.41 11.74 -14.66
CA MET A 176 -10.22 12.40 -15.23
C MET A 176 -9.04 12.36 -14.25
N MET A 177 -9.28 12.63 -12.97
CA MET A 177 -8.23 12.59 -11.94
C MET A 177 -7.71 11.19 -11.71
N ASP A 178 -8.59 10.18 -11.65
CA ASP A 178 -8.21 8.79 -11.47
C ASP A 178 -7.34 8.28 -12.63
N GLU A 179 -7.68 8.63 -13.88
CA GLU A 179 -6.89 8.28 -15.07
C GLU A 179 -5.47 8.88 -15.03
N VAL A 180 -5.36 10.15 -14.64
CA VAL A 180 -4.06 10.80 -14.47
C VAL A 180 -3.24 10.14 -13.35
N LEU A 181 -3.85 9.92 -12.19
CA LEU A 181 -3.18 9.25 -11.07
C LEU A 181 -2.80 7.81 -11.42
N ALA A 182 -3.68 7.09 -12.14
CA ALA A 182 -3.41 5.75 -12.63
C ALA A 182 -2.14 5.70 -13.46
N SER A 183 -1.94 6.67 -14.35
CA SER A 183 -0.73 6.73 -15.20
C SER A 183 0.55 6.87 -14.37
N TYR A 184 0.54 7.72 -13.34
CA TYR A 184 1.68 7.88 -12.44
C TYR A 184 1.95 6.62 -11.60
N TYR A 185 0.92 6.03 -10.99
CA TYR A 185 1.11 4.84 -10.15
C TYR A 185 1.52 3.62 -10.96
N LYS A 186 0.97 3.43 -12.17
CA LYS A 186 1.43 2.37 -13.08
C LYS A 186 2.89 2.57 -13.46
N ARG A 187 3.29 3.80 -13.79
CA ARG A 187 4.70 4.10 -14.09
C ARG A 187 5.61 3.85 -12.88
N MET A 188 5.18 4.18 -11.67
CA MET A 188 5.92 3.87 -10.45
C MET A 188 6.08 2.35 -10.26
N ALA A 189 5.03 1.56 -10.48
CA ALA A 189 5.07 0.11 -10.38
C ALA A 189 6.02 -0.51 -11.42
N GLU A 190 5.99 -0.03 -12.68
CA GLU A 190 6.94 -0.44 -13.72
C GLU A 190 8.40 -0.16 -13.34
N LEU A 191 8.67 1.03 -12.81
CA LEU A 191 10.02 1.41 -12.37
C LEU A 191 10.50 0.58 -11.18
N LEU A 192 9.62 0.23 -10.24
CA LEU A 192 9.95 -0.68 -9.14
C LEU A 192 10.29 -2.07 -9.67
N GLN A 193 9.49 -2.61 -10.59
CA GLN A 193 9.74 -3.90 -11.21
C GLN A 193 11.05 -3.92 -12.00
N GLU A 194 11.35 -2.87 -12.76
CA GLU A 194 12.62 -2.75 -13.47
C GLU A 194 13.81 -2.67 -12.49
N ASN A 195 13.64 -1.94 -11.39
CA ASN A 195 14.66 -1.85 -10.35
C ASN A 195 14.94 -3.21 -9.70
N ASP A 196 13.90 -3.99 -9.40
CA ASP A 196 14.04 -5.36 -8.86
C ASP A 196 14.78 -6.27 -9.85
N ARG A 197 14.45 -6.15 -11.16
CA ARG A 197 15.15 -6.87 -12.22
C ARG A 197 16.63 -6.50 -12.32
N LEU A 198 16.95 -5.21 -12.26
CA LEU A 198 18.33 -4.73 -12.32
C LEU A 198 19.14 -5.17 -11.11
N ILE A 199 18.55 -5.18 -9.92
CA ILE A 199 19.16 -5.72 -8.70
C ILE A 199 19.47 -7.20 -8.88
N SER A 200 18.51 -8.00 -9.34
CA SER A 200 18.69 -9.43 -9.59
C SER A 200 19.78 -9.70 -10.62
N LEU A 201 19.82 -8.92 -11.69
CA LEU A 201 20.85 -9.02 -12.74
C LEU A 201 22.25 -8.69 -12.17
N ARG A 202 22.37 -7.60 -11.42
CA ARG A 202 23.62 -7.22 -10.74
C ARG A 202 24.12 -8.34 -9.83
N ASP A 203 23.23 -8.87 -8.98
CA ASP A 203 23.59 -9.88 -7.98
C ASP A 203 23.96 -11.23 -8.62
N THR A 204 23.46 -11.49 -9.83
CA THR A 204 23.82 -12.67 -10.62
C THR A 204 25.15 -12.49 -11.36
N LEU A 205 25.38 -11.31 -11.94
CA LEU A 205 26.55 -11.07 -12.80
C LEU A 205 27.81 -10.69 -12.01
N LEU A 206 27.66 -9.92 -10.93
CA LEU A 206 28.81 -9.41 -10.18
C LEU A 206 29.72 -10.52 -9.63
N PRO A 207 29.23 -11.61 -9.01
CA PRO A 207 30.08 -12.72 -8.57
C PRO A 207 30.81 -13.39 -9.73
N LYS A 208 30.16 -13.55 -10.89
CA LYS A 208 30.75 -14.20 -12.08
C LYS A 208 31.84 -13.35 -12.73
N LEU A 209 31.67 -12.03 -12.71
CA LEU A 209 32.72 -11.10 -13.16
C LEU A 209 33.91 -11.08 -12.18
N MET A 210 33.65 -11.11 -10.88
CA MET A 210 34.72 -11.10 -9.87
C MET A 210 35.50 -12.43 -9.83
N SER A 211 34.85 -13.57 -10.13
CA SER A 211 35.51 -14.88 -10.22
C SER A 211 36.25 -15.09 -11.55
N GLY A 212 36.06 -14.20 -12.53
CA GLY A 212 36.60 -14.37 -13.89
C GLY A 212 35.89 -15.41 -14.75
N GLU A 213 34.77 -15.95 -14.26
CA GLU A 213 33.90 -16.87 -15.03
C GLU A 213 33.27 -16.16 -16.23
N LEU A 214 32.94 -14.87 -16.09
CA LEU A 214 32.50 -13.99 -17.17
C LEU A 214 33.55 -12.91 -17.42
N LYS A 215 33.91 -12.69 -18.67
CA LYS A 215 34.77 -11.58 -19.10
C LYS A 215 33.94 -10.53 -19.82
N ILE A 216 34.28 -9.26 -19.62
CA ILE A 216 33.57 -8.12 -20.23
C ILE A 216 33.52 -8.23 -21.76
N ASN A 217 34.56 -8.82 -22.36
CA ASN A 217 34.63 -9.01 -23.82
C ASN A 217 33.62 -10.04 -24.37
N ASP A 218 33.11 -10.93 -23.52
CA ASP A 218 32.13 -11.96 -23.91
C ASP A 218 30.70 -11.40 -23.93
N LEU A 219 30.48 -10.17 -23.43
CA LEU A 219 29.19 -9.50 -23.41
C LEU A 219 28.92 -8.65 -24.67
N ASN A 220 29.90 -8.47 -25.54
CA ASN A 220 29.82 -7.65 -26.74
C ASN A 220 29.79 -8.46 -28.05
N SER A 221 29.58 -9.79 -27.95
CA SER A 221 29.52 -10.70 -29.11
C SER A 221 28.06 -11.21 -29.38
#